data_60e1d0c87118c54d2cdea751c633cd0c
#
_entry.id   60e1d0c87118c54d2cdea751c633cd0c
#
_cell.length_a   1.000
_cell.length_b   1.000
_cell.length_c   1.000
_cell.angle_alpha   90.00
_cell.angle_beta   90.00
_cell.angle_gamma   90.00
#
_symmetry.space_group_name_H-M   'P 1'
#
loop_
_entity.id
_entity.type
_entity.pdbx_description
1 polymer ?
#
loop_
_entity_poly.entity_id
_entity_poly.type
_entity_poly.pdbx_seq_one_letter_code
_entity_poly.pdbx_strand_id
1 'polypeptide(L)'
;MKKIDDQSIDAIICDLPYGTTACSWDSVIPFNLLWKQYKRIIKPNGAIVLFGAEPFSSLLRMSNLKWYKYDWYWQKNTCTGFTFAKTQPLRCTETVSVFADGRANYYPQGVVKLKEPIKSVRKENRETIVRQGSLAGEYISEYANYPKHILRFDKEASKYTFHPTQKPVELLEYLVRTYSRKGELVLDNCMGSGTTAIACLNTDRQFIGFETNEEFYRLALKRIESNVTQLSLFDD
;
A
#
# COMPACT_ATOMS: atom_id res chain seq x y z
N MET A 1 -8.36 16.35 -6.13
CA MET A 1 -8.05 15.57 -7.36
C MET A 1 -8.53 16.20 -8.67
N LYS A 2 -9.55 17.08 -8.72
CA LYS A 2 -10.03 17.70 -10.01
C LYS A 2 -8.94 18.44 -10.81
N LYS A 3 -7.89 18.93 -10.14
CA LYS A 3 -6.78 19.69 -10.78
C LYS A 3 -5.62 18.78 -11.24
N ILE A 4 -5.71 17.47 -11.03
CA ILE A 4 -4.74 16.49 -11.53
C ILE A 4 -5.11 16.12 -12.94
N ASP A 5 -4.13 16.10 -13.84
CA ASP A 5 -4.32 15.73 -15.23
C ASP A 5 -4.69 14.25 -15.38
N ASP A 6 -5.39 13.92 -16.45
CA ASP A 6 -5.75 12.55 -16.77
C ASP A 6 -4.48 11.71 -17.01
N GLN A 7 -4.48 10.47 -16.53
CA GLN A 7 -3.39 9.51 -16.74
C GLN A 7 -2.00 10.08 -16.40
N SER A 8 -1.90 10.87 -15.32
CA SER A 8 -0.64 11.50 -14.89
C SER A 8 0.01 10.82 -13.69
N ILE A 9 -0.74 10.01 -12.92
CA ILE A 9 -0.29 9.38 -11.68
C ILE A 9 0.20 7.95 -11.97
N ASP A 10 1.41 7.62 -11.49
CA ASP A 10 2.01 6.29 -11.68
C ASP A 10 1.49 5.28 -10.66
N ALA A 11 1.32 5.71 -9.40
CA ALA A 11 0.73 4.89 -8.34
C ALA A 11 -0.11 5.73 -7.37
N ILE A 12 -1.15 5.15 -6.81
CA ILE A 12 -1.93 5.74 -5.71
C ILE A 12 -1.69 4.87 -4.50
N ILE A 13 -1.20 5.43 -3.39
CA ILE A 13 -0.98 4.73 -2.12
C ILE A 13 -1.63 5.58 -1.04
N CYS A 14 -2.72 5.08 -0.46
CA CYS A 14 -3.56 5.90 0.40
C CYS A 14 -4.17 5.11 1.55
N ASP A 15 -4.18 5.74 2.73
CA ASP A 15 -4.90 5.29 3.91
C ASP A 15 -6.23 6.07 4.00
N LEU A 16 -7.28 5.51 3.40
CA LEU A 16 -8.60 6.14 3.36
C LEU A 16 -9.22 6.21 4.77
N PRO A 17 -10.15 7.13 5.04
CA PRO A 17 -10.96 7.08 6.25
C PRO A 17 -11.92 5.89 6.20
N TYR A 18 -11.95 5.08 7.28
CA TYR A 18 -12.73 3.82 7.34
C TYR A 18 -14.14 4.00 7.91
N GLY A 19 -14.44 5.14 8.56
CA GLY A 19 -15.69 5.38 9.26
C GLY A 19 -15.86 4.49 10.51
N THR A 20 -14.76 4.09 11.15
CA THR A 20 -14.75 3.17 12.29
C THR A 20 -14.30 3.81 13.61
N THR A 21 -13.92 5.08 13.58
CA THR A 21 -13.48 5.83 14.75
C THR A 21 -14.49 6.96 15.09
N ALA A 22 -14.38 7.51 16.29
CA ALA A 22 -15.18 8.68 16.71
C ALA A 22 -14.62 10.01 16.19
N CYS A 23 -13.56 9.99 15.37
CA CYS A 23 -12.96 11.18 14.84
C CYS A 23 -13.85 11.83 13.76
N SER A 24 -14.04 13.15 13.81
CA SER A 24 -14.91 13.86 12.86
C SER A 24 -14.45 13.77 11.40
N TRP A 25 -13.16 13.54 11.18
CA TRP A 25 -12.58 13.36 9.84
C TRP A 25 -12.70 11.93 9.29
N ASP A 26 -13.03 10.94 10.15
CA ASP A 26 -13.14 9.52 9.74
C ASP A 26 -14.50 9.23 9.08
N SER A 27 -14.75 9.88 7.96
CA SER A 27 -15.96 9.71 7.17
C SER A 27 -15.64 9.04 5.85
N VAL A 28 -16.30 7.92 5.56
CA VAL A 28 -16.07 7.14 4.34
C VAL A 28 -16.33 7.98 3.09
N ILE A 29 -15.32 8.08 2.23
CA ILE A 29 -15.44 8.77 0.95
C ILE A 29 -16.36 7.95 0.03
N PRO A 30 -17.39 8.56 -0.60
CA PRO A 30 -18.27 7.84 -1.52
C PRO A 30 -17.47 7.15 -2.64
N PHE A 31 -17.52 5.83 -2.69
CA PHE A 31 -16.67 5.03 -3.59
C PHE A 31 -16.89 5.36 -5.07
N ASN A 32 -18.12 5.66 -5.48
CA ASN A 32 -18.41 6.05 -6.86
C ASN A 32 -17.66 7.31 -7.29
N LEU A 33 -17.55 8.32 -6.42
CA LEU A 33 -16.79 9.55 -6.66
C LEU A 33 -15.29 9.30 -6.62
N LEU A 34 -14.83 8.49 -5.67
CA LEU A 34 -13.43 8.11 -5.52
C LEU A 34 -12.94 7.38 -6.78
N TRP A 35 -13.63 6.30 -7.18
CA TRP A 35 -13.26 5.53 -8.36
C TRP A 35 -13.35 6.32 -9.67
N LYS A 36 -14.30 7.27 -9.78
CA LYS A 36 -14.36 8.17 -10.94
C LYS A 36 -13.06 8.96 -11.10
N GLN A 37 -12.51 9.50 -10.01
CA GLN A 37 -11.26 10.25 -10.07
C GLN A 37 -10.05 9.32 -10.23
N TYR A 38 -9.95 8.25 -9.47
CA TYR A 38 -8.84 7.31 -9.55
C TYR A 38 -8.67 6.75 -10.97
N LYS A 39 -9.77 6.29 -11.59
CA LYS A 39 -9.76 5.77 -12.97
C LYS A 39 -9.34 6.81 -14.01
N ARG A 40 -9.62 8.09 -13.76
CA ARG A 40 -9.26 9.17 -14.66
C ARG A 40 -7.76 9.49 -14.59
N ILE A 41 -7.23 9.58 -13.37
CA ILE A 41 -5.88 10.14 -13.16
C ILE A 41 -4.77 9.08 -13.19
N ILE A 42 -5.09 7.80 -12.90
CA ILE A 42 -4.08 6.73 -12.90
C ILE A 42 -3.64 6.38 -14.32
N LYS A 43 -2.35 6.20 -14.53
CA LYS A 43 -1.80 5.70 -15.80
C LYS A 43 -2.22 4.25 -16.07
N PRO A 44 -2.20 3.78 -17.32
CA PRO A 44 -2.40 2.37 -17.63
C PRO A 44 -1.46 1.48 -16.82
N ASN A 45 -2.01 0.40 -16.23
CA ASN A 45 -1.29 -0.51 -15.33
C ASN A 45 -0.78 0.11 -14.02
N GLY A 46 -1.04 1.39 -13.76
CA GLY A 46 -0.73 2.00 -12.47
C GLY A 46 -1.47 1.29 -11.34
N ALA A 47 -0.78 1.08 -10.23
CA ALA A 47 -1.35 0.42 -9.07
C ALA A 47 -2.08 1.40 -8.15
N ILE A 48 -3.24 0.99 -7.64
CA ILE A 48 -3.96 1.69 -6.58
C ILE A 48 -3.92 0.79 -5.35
N VAL A 49 -3.25 1.26 -4.30
CA VAL A 49 -2.88 0.52 -3.09
C VAL A 49 -3.56 1.19 -1.90
N LEU A 50 -4.58 0.55 -1.35
CA LEU A 50 -5.45 1.15 -0.36
C LEU A 50 -5.43 0.35 0.95
N PHE A 51 -5.12 1.03 2.04
CA PHE A 51 -5.20 0.45 3.38
C PHE A 51 -6.65 0.28 3.80
N GLY A 52 -6.88 -0.69 4.69
CA GLY A 52 -8.20 -0.94 5.24
C GLY A 52 -8.20 -1.94 6.39
N ALA A 53 -9.28 -1.88 7.16
CA ALA A 53 -9.63 -2.86 8.18
C ALA A 53 -11.10 -3.25 8.01
N GLU A 54 -11.48 -4.45 8.46
CA GLU A 54 -12.89 -4.88 8.37
C GLU A 54 -13.81 -4.04 9.29
N PRO A 55 -15.05 -3.72 8.87
CA PRO A 55 -15.74 -4.16 7.64
C PRO A 55 -15.44 -3.31 6.40
N PHE A 56 -14.71 -2.18 6.54
CA PHE A 56 -14.41 -1.26 5.44
C PHE A 56 -13.68 -1.96 4.28
N SER A 57 -12.71 -2.83 4.56
CA SER A 57 -11.96 -3.56 3.53
C SER A 57 -12.86 -4.39 2.61
N SER A 58 -13.89 -5.04 3.17
CA SER A 58 -14.87 -5.80 2.38
C SER A 58 -15.68 -4.90 1.46
N LEU A 59 -16.17 -3.77 1.97
CA LEU A 59 -16.91 -2.78 1.18
C LEU A 59 -16.03 -2.17 0.07
N LEU A 60 -14.78 -1.86 0.39
CA LEU A 60 -13.82 -1.32 -0.55
C LEU A 60 -13.57 -2.29 -1.72
N ARG A 61 -13.29 -3.56 -1.44
CA ARG A 61 -13.08 -4.59 -2.47
C ARG A 61 -14.33 -4.78 -3.33
N MET A 62 -15.51 -4.88 -2.71
CA MET A 62 -16.78 -5.01 -3.41
C MET A 62 -17.11 -3.81 -4.31
N SER A 63 -16.65 -2.62 -3.93
CA SER A 63 -16.92 -1.40 -4.70
C SER A 63 -16.26 -1.39 -6.09
N ASN A 64 -15.22 -2.22 -6.31
CA ASN A 64 -14.54 -2.32 -7.61
C ASN A 64 -13.87 -3.69 -7.83
N LEU A 65 -14.63 -4.76 -7.77
CA LEU A 65 -14.14 -6.14 -7.99
C LEU A 65 -13.42 -6.32 -9.33
N LYS A 66 -13.83 -5.59 -10.37
CA LYS A 66 -13.18 -5.69 -11.69
C LYS A 66 -11.70 -5.31 -11.64
N TRP A 67 -11.34 -4.31 -10.83
CA TRP A 67 -9.97 -3.82 -10.71
C TRP A 67 -9.21 -4.45 -9.56
N TYR A 68 -9.89 -5.09 -8.58
CA TYR A 68 -9.25 -5.78 -7.46
C TYR A 68 -8.34 -6.91 -7.96
N LYS A 69 -7.14 -7.00 -7.37
CA LYS A 69 -6.12 -7.99 -7.73
C LYS A 69 -5.82 -8.94 -6.58
N TYR A 70 -5.35 -8.42 -5.47
CA TYR A 70 -4.96 -9.16 -4.28
C TYR A 70 -4.80 -8.22 -3.09
N ASP A 71 -4.62 -8.83 -1.89
CA ASP A 71 -4.29 -8.13 -0.67
C ASP A 71 -2.88 -8.46 -0.20
N TRP A 72 -2.25 -7.47 0.42
CA TRP A 72 -1.22 -7.67 1.42
C TRP A 72 -1.85 -7.57 2.80
N TYR A 73 -1.25 -8.24 3.79
CA TYR A 73 -1.63 -8.18 5.20
C TYR A 73 -0.46 -7.61 5.99
N TRP A 74 -0.60 -6.37 6.43
CA TRP A 74 0.37 -5.79 7.33
C TRP A 74 0.14 -6.32 8.74
N GLN A 75 1.09 -7.13 9.24
CA GLN A 75 1.14 -7.63 10.60
C GLN A 75 1.86 -6.61 11.48
N LYS A 76 1.14 -6.05 12.46
CA LYS A 76 1.65 -5.08 13.43
C LYS A 76 2.32 -5.80 14.59
N ASN A 77 3.31 -5.16 15.21
CA ASN A 77 3.93 -5.62 16.47
C ASN A 77 3.00 -5.47 17.67
N THR A 78 1.98 -4.60 17.59
CA THR A 78 0.97 -4.41 18.65
C THR A 78 -0.43 -4.64 18.09
N CYS A 79 -1.24 -5.38 18.84
CA CYS A 79 -2.63 -5.64 18.49
C CYS A 79 -3.55 -4.55 19.07
N THR A 80 -4.71 -4.40 18.47
CA THR A 80 -5.77 -3.46 18.91
C THR A 80 -7.06 -4.21 19.25
N GLY A 81 -7.99 -3.54 19.95
CA GLY A 81 -9.29 -4.12 20.30
C GLY A 81 -9.34 -4.75 21.68
N PHE A 82 -8.45 -4.38 22.59
CA PHE A 82 -8.42 -4.90 23.98
C PHE A 82 -9.76 -4.73 24.72
N THR A 83 -10.53 -3.70 24.44
CA THR A 83 -11.87 -3.49 25.02
C THR A 83 -12.81 -4.67 24.75
N PHE A 84 -12.61 -5.37 23.64
CA PHE A 84 -13.42 -6.50 23.19
C PHE A 84 -12.73 -7.86 23.34
N ALA A 85 -11.58 -7.92 24.03
CA ALA A 85 -10.76 -9.13 24.11
C ALA A 85 -11.47 -10.35 24.71
N LYS A 86 -12.55 -10.14 25.47
CA LYS A 86 -13.37 -11.22 26.04
C LYS A 86 -14.42 -11.80 25.06
N THR A 87 -14.69 -11.10 23.96
CA THR A 87 -15.76 -11.46 23.02
C THR A 87 -15.30 -11.69 21.60
N GLN A 88 -14.08 -11.23 21.25
CA GLN A 88 -13.49 -11.43 19.93
C GLN A 88 -11.95 -11.38 19.99
N PRO A 89 -11.25 -11.98 19.02
CA PRO A 89 -9.79 -11.90 18.93
C PRO A 89 -9.27 -10.48 18.78
N LEU A 90 -8.07 -10.21 19.31
CA LEU A 90 -7.36 -8.97 19.07
C LEU A 90 -6.95 -8.84 17.58
N ARG A 91 -7.03 -7.64 17.04
CA ARG A 91 -6.69 -7.35 15.66
C ARG A 91 -5.23 -6.94 15.55
N CYS A 92 -4.41 -7.82 14.96
CA CYS A 92 -2.96 -7.59 14.78
C CYS A 92 -2.59 -7.30 13.33
N THR A 93 -3.56 -7.29 12.41
CA THR A 93 -3.32 -7.05 10.98
C THR A 93 -4.21 -5.94 10.43
N GLU A 94 -3.71 -5.27 9.40
CA GLU A 94 -4.49 -4.45 8.48
C GLU A 94 -4.31 -4.99 7.06
N THR A 95 -5.32 -4.82 6.22
CA THR A 95 -5.26 -5.18 4.80
C THR A 95 -4.72 -4.01 3.99
N VAL A 96 -4.00 -4.34 2.90
CA VAL A 96 -3.60 -3.37 1.89
C VAL A 96 -4.06 -3.94 0.55
N SER A 97 -5.20 -3.48 0.08
CA SER A 97 -5.85 -3.97 -1.14
C SER A 97 -5.26 -3.31 -2.38
N VAL A 98 -4.93 -4.11 -3.38
CA VAL A 98 -4.32 -3.67 -4.64
C VAL A 98 -5.34 -3.76 -5.76
N PHE A 99 -5.48 -2.65 -6.50
CA PHE A 99 -6.34 -2.53 -7.66
C PHE A 99 -5.56 -2.01 -8.87
N ALA A 100 -5.95 -2.42 -10.08
CA ALA A 100 -5.43 -1.89 -11.33
C ALA A 100 -6.37 -2.20 -12.50
N ASP A 101 -6.29 -1.41 -13.57
CA ASP A 101 -6.90 -1.76 -14.85
C ASP A 101 -5.91 -2.68 -15.61
N GLY A 102 -6.24 -3.95 -15.68
CA GLY A 102 -5.30 -4.95 -16.23
C GLY A 102 -4.28 -5.45 -15.21
N ARG A 103 -3.03 -5.62 -15.61
CA ARG A 103 -1.93 -6.08 -14.74
C ARG A 103 -1.30 -4.88 -14.03
N ALA A 104 -1.31 -4.88 -12.70
CA ALA A 104 -0.65 -3.84 -11.92
C ALA A 104 0.87 -3.83 -12.19
N ASN A 105 1.45 -2.63 -12.30
CA ASN A 105 2.90 -2.48 -12.19
C ASN A 105 3.35 -3.04 -10.84
N TYR A 106 4.32 -3.94 -10.87
CA TYR A 106 4.80 -4.64 -9.67
C TYR A 106 6.30 -4.91 -9.77
N TYR A 107 7.04 -4.35 -8.85
CA TYR A 107 8.50 -4.46 -8.75
C TYR A 107 8.85 -5.19 -7.45
N PRO A 108 8.98 -6.53 -7.47
CA PRO A 108 9.15 -7.33 -6.26
C PRO A 108 10.43 -6.96 -5.51
N GLN A 109 10.30 -6.66 -4.22
CA GLN A 109 11.41 -6.30 -3.36
C GLN A 109 12.06 -7.54 -2.72
N GLY A 110 13.38 -7.49 -2.48
CA GLY A 110 14.11 -8.55 -1.80
C GLY A 110 14.37 -9.81 -2.62
N VAL A 111 14.10 -9.78 -3.93
CA VAL A 111 14.39 -10.91 -4.84
C VAL A 111 15.90 -11.04 -5.00
N VAL A 112 16.40 -12.28 -4.88
CA VAL A 112 17.82 -12.59 -4.96
C VAL A 112 18.07 -13.49 -6.17
N LYS A 113 19.07 -13.14 -6.99
CA LYS A 113 19.52 -14.00 -8.08
C LYS A 113 20.28 -15.19 -7.51
N LEU A 114 19.90 -16.40 -7.90
CA LEU A 114 20.55 -17.62 -7.48
C LEU A 114 21.94 -17.73 -8.13
N LYS A 115 22.92 -18.28 -7.40
CA LYS A 115 24.25 -18.59 -7.96
C LYS A 115 24.15 -19.64 -9.07
N GLU A 116 23.29 -20.64 -8.86
CA GLU A 116 22.97 -21.67 -9.84
C GLU A 116 21.45 -21.76 -9.99
N PRO A 117 20.91 -21.76 -11.23
CA PRO A 117 19.49 -21.92 -11.48
C PRO A 117 18.97 -23.27 -10.99
N ILE A 118 17.83 -23.26 -10.33
CA ILE A 118 17.16 -24.49 -9.86
C ILE A 118 16.24 -24.98 -10.96
N LYS A 119 16.53 -26.18 -11.48
CA LYS A 119 15.64 -26.89 -12.39
C LYS A 119 14.59 -27.66 -11.60
N SER A 120 13.34 -27.46 -11.92
CA SER A 120 12.22 -28.17 -11.32
C SER A 120 11.35 -28.79 -12.41
N VAL A 121 10.95 -30.03 -12.20
CA VAL A 121 10.05 -30.74 -13.10
C VAL A 121 8.67 -30.75 -12.46
N ARG A 122 7.72 -30.10 -13.11
CA ARG A 122 6.31 -30.20 -12.70
C ARG A 122 5.72 -31.45 -13.32
N LYS A 123 5.29 -32.40 -12.48
CA LYS A 123 4.51 -33.54 -12.94
C LYS A 123 3.11 -33.09 -13.32
N GLU A 124 2.54 -33.70 -14.34
CA GLU A 124 1.16 -33.49 -14.69
C GLU A 124 0.27 -33.81 -13.47
N ASN A 125 -0.46 -32.83 -12.99
CA ASN A 125 -1.49 -33.04 -11.97
C ASN A 125 -2.83 -33.14 -12.69
N ARG A 126 -3.52 -34.28 -12.53
CA ARG A 126 -4.91 -34.40 -12.94
C ARG A 126 -5.76 -33.34 -12.25
N GLU A 127 -6.78 -32.88 -12.96
CA GLU A 127 -7.77 -31.95 -12.38
C GLU A 127 -8.31 -32.54 -11.07
N THR A 128 -8.22 -31.76 -10.03
CA THR A 128 -8.92 -32.01 -8.77
C THR A 128 -10.01 -30.97 -8.61
N ILE A 129 -11.02 -31.25 -7.78
CA ILE A 129 -12.13 -30.34 -7.46
C ILE A 129 -11.62 -28.92 -7.06
N VAL A 130 -10.37 -28.78 -6.63
CA VAL A 130 -9.78 -27.56 -6.08
C VAL A 130 -8.76 -26.89 -7.02
N ARG A 131 -8.29 -27.55 -8.08
CA ARG A 131 -7.27 -26.99 -8.98
C ARG A 131 -7.55 -27.35 -10.43
N GLN A 132 -7.52 -26.36 -11.32
CA GLN A 132 -7.32 -26.61 -12.74
C GLN A 132 -6.03 -27.38 -12.94
N GLY A 133 -6.06 -28.43 -13.77
CA GLY A 133 -4.89 -29.24 -14.10
C GLY A 133 -3.74 -28.35 -14.56
N SER A 134 -2.54 -28.61 -14.09
CA SER A 134 -1.34 -27.95 -14.59
C SER A 134 -0.63 -28.87 -15.57
N LEU A 135 -0.26 -28.33 -16.72
CA LEU A 135 0.55 -29.02 -17.70
C LEU A 135 1.89 -29.44 -17.08
N ALA A 136 2.33 -30.66 -17.42
CA ALA A 136 3.68 -31.11 -17.11
C ALA A 136 4.68 -30.18 -17.81
N GLY A 137 5.81 -29.89 -17.17
CA GLY A 137 6.84 -29.09 -17.77
C GLY A 137 8.05 -28.90 -16.86
N GLU A 138 9.15 -28.62 -17.50
CA GLU A 138 10.35 -28.16 -16.81
C GLU A 138 10.28 -26.63 -16.65
N TYR A 139 10.69 -26.13 -15.51
CA TYR A 139 10.90 -24.71 -15.33
C TYR A 139 12.22 -24.45 -14.60
N ILE A 140 12.85 -23.36 -14.95
CA ILE A 140 14.13 -22.93 -14.38
C ILE A 140 13.85 -21.70 -13.52
N SER A 141 14.18 -21.80 -12.24
CA SER A 141 14.13 -20.66 -11.32
C SER A 141 15.51 -20.04 -11.21
N GLU A 142 15.68 -18.85 -11.75
CA GLU A 142 16.92 -18.08 -11.66
C GLU A 142 16.95 -17.16 -10.42
N TYR A 143 15.81 -16.92 -9.82
CA TYR A 143 15.61 -16.02 -8.69
C TYR A 143 14.87 -16.70 -7.56
N ALA A 144 15.18 -16.29 -6.32
CA ALA A 144 14.54 -16.73 -5.10
C ALA A 144 14.08 -15.54 -4.25
N ASN A 145 13.48 -15.85 -3.10
CA ASN A 145 13.03 -14.88 -2.11
C ASN A 145 11.99 -13.88 -2.65
N TYR A 146 11.05 -14.35 -3.48
CA TYR A 146 9.92 -13.52 -3.87
C TYR A 146 9.06 -13.11 -2.66
N PRO A 147 8.53 -11.88 -2.64
CA PRO A 147 7.70 -11.38 -1.56
C PRO A 147 6.52 -12.31 -1.23
N LYS A 148 6.24 -12.44 0.06
CA LYS A 148 5.04 -13.09 0.58
C LYS A 148 4.03 -12.02 0.95
N HIS A 149 2.74 -12.33 0.88
CA HIS A 149 1.66 -11.37 1.10
C HIS A 149 1.52 -10.87 2.56
N ILE A 150 2.33 -11.37 3.50
CA ILE A 150 2.39 -10.88 4.89
C ILE A 150 3.57 -9.93 5.02
N LEU A 151 3.29 -8.67 5.33
CA LEU A 151 4.25 -7.62 5.60
C LEU A 151 4.45 -7.47 7.11
N ARG A 152 5.70 -7.46 7.56
CA ARG A 152 6.06 -7.28 8.97
C ARG A 152 6.85 -6.01 9.13
N PHE A 153 6.17 -4.96 9.58
CA PHE A 153 6.75 -3.66 9.88
C PHE A 153 6.21 -3.22 11.23
N ASP A 154 7.09 -2.80 12.11
CA ASP A 154 6.71 -2.36 13.43
C ASP A 154 5.98 -1.02 13.35
N LYS A 155 4.93 -0.88 14.15
CA LYS A 155 4.27 0.41 14.33
C LYS A 155 5.22 1.35 15.07
N GLU A 156 5.36 2.58 14.59
CA GLU A 156 6.12 3.62 15.31
C GLU A 156 5.60 3.80 16.74
N ALA A 157 6.52 4.00 17.68
CA ALA A 157 6.13 4.24 19.08
C ALA A 157 5.31 5.54 19.18
N SER A 158 4.24 5.53 19.99
CA SER A 158 3.29 6.65 20.10
C SER A 158 3.93 8.00 20.43
N LYS A 159 5.06 8.01 21.12
CA LYS A 159 5.83 9.24 21.43
C LYS A 159 6.44 9.93 20.20
N TYR A 160 6.51 9.26 19.05
CA TYR A 160 7.03 9.78 17.79
C TYR A 160 5.93 9.98 16.75
N THR A 161 4.66 9.72 17.10
CA THR A 161 3.54 9.86 16.18
C THR A 161 2.76 11.13 16.47
N PHE A 162 2.53 11.93 15.43
CA PHE A 162 1.69 13.14 15.49
C PHE A 162 0.23 12.87 15.12
N HIS A 163 0.00 11.74 14.42
CA HIS A 163 -1.32 11.34 13.98
C HIS A 163 -1.69 9.97 14.58
N PRO A 164 -2.93 9.79 15.10
CA PRO A 164 -3.34 8.56 15.79
C PRO A 164 -3.20 7.29 14.95
N THR A 165 -3.34 7.42 13.63
CA THR A 165 -3.30 6.32 12.67
C THR A 165 -2.05 6.33 11.77
N GLN A 166 -0.99 7.04 12.18
CA GLN A 166 0.24 7.14 11.41
C GLN A 166 0.79 5.75 11.05
N LYS A 167 1.06 5.56 9.75
CA LYS A 167 1.68 4.33 9.24
C LYS A 167 3.21 4.41 9.35
N PRO A 168 3.92 3.28 9.52
CA PRO A 168 5.39 3.26 9.51
C PRO A 168 5.96 3.72 8.16
N VAL A 169 7.00 4.54 8.20
CA VAL A 169 7.69 5.01 6.98
C VAL A 169 8.23 3.84 6.17
N GLU A 170 8.88 2.87 6.81
CA GLU A 170 9.44 1.69 6.14
C GLU A 170 8.39 0.86 5.38
N LEU A 171 7.17 0.75 5.92
CA LEU A 171 6.05 0.09 5.22
C LEU A 171 5.68 0.83 3.95
N LEU A 172 5.55 2.17 4.03
CA LEU A 172 5.20 3.00 2.87
C LEU A 172 6.33 2.98 1.84
N GLU A 173 7.61 3.04 2.25
CA GLU A 173 8.76 2.90 1.36
C GLU A 173 8.76 1.57 0.61
N TYR A 174 8.46 0.47 1.31
CA TYR A 174 8.34 -0.84 0.69
C TYR A 174 7.24 -0.85 -0.38
N LEU A 175 6.06 -0.29 -0.08
CA LEU A 175 4.94 -0.21 -1.03
C LEU A 175 5.26 0.73 -2.20
N VAL A 176 5.87 1.89 -1.93
CA VAL A 176 6.29 2.85 -2.96
C VAL A 176 7.28 2.20 -3.93
N ARG A 177 8.32 1.51 -3.42
CA ARG A 177 9.29 0.77 -4.25
C ARG A 177 8.64 -0.37 -5.03
N THR A 178 7.60 -1.00 -4.46
CA THR A 178 6.92 -2.13 -5.09
C THR A 178 6.01 -1.71 -6.25
N TYR A 179 5.46 -0.49 -6.21
CA TYR A 179 4.45 -0.06 -7.19
C TYR A 179 4.86 1.13 -8.05
N SER A 180 6.06 1.68 -7.83
CA SER A 180 6.61 2.76 -8.63
C SER A 180 8.12 2.64 -8.84
N ARG A 181 8.62 3.31 -9.86
CA ARG A 181 10.05 3.48 -10.15
C ARG A 181 10.54 4.84 -9.66
N LYS A 182 11.85 5.02 -9.55
CA LYS A 182 12.48 6.32 -9.27
C LYS A 182 12.01 7.38 -10.26
N GLY A 183 11.71 8.57 -9.76
CA GLY A 183 11.20 9.70 -10.53
C GLY A 183 9.71 9.66 -10.85
N GLU A 184 9.01 8.52 -10.65
CA GLU A 184 7.58 8.40 -10.88
C GLU A 184 6.75 9.11 -9.80
N LEU A 185 5.51 9.47 -10.15
CA LEU A 185 4.61 10.29 -9.34
C LEU A 185 3.62 9.43 -8.57
N VAL A 186 3.65 9.55 -7.25
CA VAL A 186 2.76 8.85 -6.32
C VAL A 186 1.72 9.83 -5.74
N LEU A 187 0.48 9.41 -5.67
CA LEU A 187 -0.61 10.18 -5.05
C LEU A 187 -1.04 9.56 -3.72
N ASP A 188 -1.20 10.42 -2.71
CA ASP A 188 -1.93 10.13 -1.47
C ASP A 188 -2.98 11.22 -1.23
N ASN A 189 -4.26 10.91 -1.39
CA ASN A 189 -5.32 11.89 -1.23
C ASN A 189 -5.89 12.01 0.20
N CYS A 190 -5.32 11.31 1.16
CA CYS A 190 -5.63 11.40 2.59
C CYS A 190 -4.32 11.30 3.40
N MET A 191 -3.36 12.22 3.12
CA MET A 191 -1.97 12.02 3.52
C MET A 191 -1.73 12.13 5.05
N GLY A 192 -2.67 12.67 5.81
CA GLY A 192 -2.59 12.79 7.27
C GLY A 192 -1.26 13.39 7.74
N SER A 193 -0.42 12.56 8.34
CA SER A 193 0.92 12.92 8.84
C SER A 193 2.01 13.04 7.76
N GLY A 194 1.70 12.84 6.48
CA GLY A 194 2.66 12.93 5.37
C GLY A 194 3.62 11.74 5.23
N THR A 195 3.31 10.59 5.81
CA THR A 195 4.21 9.42 5.76
C THR A 195 4.49 8.95 4.33
N THR A 196 3.47 8.95 3.46
CA THR A 196 3.65 8.60 2.04
C THR A 196 4.58 9.58 1.33
N ALA A 197 4.49 10.88 1.65
CA ALA A 197 5.40 11.89 1.09
C ALA A 197 6.86 11.64 1.50
N ILE A 198 7.11 11.35 2.79
CA ILE A 198 8.44 11.01 3.29
C ILE A 198 8.97 9.75 2.61
N ALA A 199 8.14 8.71 2.50
CA ALA A 199 8.52 7.47 1.82
C ALA A 199 8.90 7.73 0.34
N CYS A 200 8.19 8.63 -0.34
CA CYS A 200 8.52 9.04 -1.71
C CYS A 200 9.87 9.74 -1.79
N LEU A 201 10.12 10.72 -0.91
CA LEU A 201 11.40 11.43 -0.84
C LEU A 201 12.57 10.48 -0.57
N ASN A 202 12.46 9.63 0.45
CA ASN A 202 13.49 8.65 0.81
C ASN A 202 13.79 7.63 -0.32
N THR A 203 12.93 7.54 -1.31
CA THR A 203 13.03 6.54 -2.37
C THR A 203 13.17 7.15 -3.77
N ASP A 204 13.40 8.45 -3.88
CA ASP A 204 13.54 9.21 -5.12
C ASP A 204 12.26 9.16 -5.99
N ARG A 205 11.07 9.28 -5.38
CA ARG A 205 9.80 9.43 -6.08
C ARG A 205 9.25 10.83 -5.87
N GLN A 206 8.47 11.29 -6.85
CA GLN A 206 7.66 12.49 -6.70
C GLN A 206 6.35 12.16 -6.00
N PHE A 207 5.73 13.14 -5.34
CA PHE A 207 4.45 12.92 -4.69
C PHE A 207 3.49 14.09 -4.86
N ILE A 208 2.20 13.77 -4.81
CA ILE A 208 1.11 14.72 -4.58
C ILE A 208 0.37 14.23 -3.35
N GLY A 209 0.22 15.10 -2.34
CA GLY A 209 -0.54 14.80 -1.13
C GLY A 209 -1.71 15.77 -0.96
N PHE A 210 -2.82 15.25 -0.43
CA PHE A 210 -3.96 16.09 0.00
C PHE A 210 -4.28 15.80 1.46
N GLU A 211 -4.51 16.87 2.21
CA GLU A 211 -5.03 16.83 3.57
C GLU A 211 -6.05 17.97 3.75
N THR A 212 -7.20 17.64 4.29
CA THR A 212 -8.29 18.63 4.50
C THR A 212 -8.26 19.27 5.88
N ASN A 213 -7.65 18.57 6.86
CA ASN A 213 -7.45 19.13 8.19
C ASN A 213 -6.21 20.02 8.20
N GLU A 214 -6.39 21.30 8.47
CA GLU A 214 -5.33 22.31 8.42
C GLU A 214 -4.21 22.03 9.44
N GLU A 215 -4.54 21.52 10.61
CA GLU A 215 -3.56 21.19 11.65
C GLU A 215 -2.68 20.02 11.19
N PHE A 216 -3.28 18.93 10.71
CA PHE A 216 -2.53 17.78 10.17
C PHE A 216 -1.72 18.18 8.94
N TYR A 217 -2.25 19.02 8.07
CA TYR A 217 -1.51 19.54 6.92
C TYR A 217 -0.25 20.30 7.34
N ARG A 218 -0.35 21.22 8.32
CA ARG A 218 0.81 21.97 8.83
C ARG A 218 1.85 21.05 9.51
N LEU A 219 1.39 20.05 10.27
CA LEU A 219 2.28 19.06 10.89
C LEU A 219 2.99 18.19 9.83
N ALA A 220 2.28 17.77 8.79
CA ALA A 220 2.86 17.04 7.68
C ALA A 220 3.93 17.84 6.95
N LEU A 221 3.68 19.13 6.66
CA LEU A 221 4.68 20.00 6.03
C LEU A 221 5.95 20.12 6.86
N LYS A 222 5.85 20.39 8.16
CA LYS A 222 7.01 20.46 9.05
C LYS A 222 7.82 19.17 9.06
N ARG A 223 7.13 18.03 9.07
CA ARG A 223 7.76 16.71 9.05
C ARG A 223 8.49 16.44 7.73
N ILE A 224 7.89 16.83 6.60
CA ILE A 224 8.49 16.74 5.26
C ILE A 224 9.73 17.63 5.17
N GLU A 225 9.64 18.90 5.59
CA GLU A 225 10.75 19.86 5.61
C GLU A 225 11.93 19.33 6.44
N SER A 226 11.66 18.83 7.64
CA SER A 226 12.68 18.23 8.51
C SER A 226 13.35 17.03 7.86
N ASN A 227 12.61 16.18 7.14
CA ASN A 227 13.15 15.02 6.43
C ASN A 227 14.05 15.47 5.25
N VAL A 228 13.63 16.46 4.47
CA VAL A 228 14.43 17.00 3.35
C VAL A 228 15.75 17.58 3.87
N THR A 229 15.72 18.36 4.97
CA THR A 229 16.94 18.89 5.60
C THR A 229 17.88 17.78 6.06
N GLN A 230 17.35 16.71 6.61
CA GLN A 230 18.16 15.56 7.04
C GLN A 230 18.80 14.84 5.85
N LEU A 231 18.07 14.62 4.76
CA LEU A 231 18.61 13.99 3.55
C LEU A 231 19.75 14.81 2.96
N SER A 232 19.62 16.14 2.87
CA SER A 232 20.66 17.02 2.32
C SER A 232 21.97 17.05 3.13
N LEU A 233 21.97 16.63 4.39
CA LEU A 233 23.16 16.53 5.23
C LEU A 233 23.99 15.26 4.95
N PHE A 234 23.45 14.30 4.23
CA PHE A 234 24.12 13.04 3.88
C PHE A 234 24.54 12.96 2.41
N ASP A 235 24.21 13.98 1.60
CA ASP A 235 24.57 14.05 0.18
C ASP A 235 25.94 14.75 -0.07
N ASP A 236 26.64 15.21 1.01
CA ASP A 236 28.01 15.75 1.01
C ASP A 236 29.02 14.66 1.46
#